data_c86ec98251d87822fa2dc8635093cc2b
#
_entry.id   c86ec98251d87822fa2dc8635093cc2b
#
_cell.length_a   1.000
_cell.length_b   1.000
_cell.length_c   1.000
_cell.angle_alpha   90.00
_cell.angle_beta   90.00
_cell.angle_gamma   90.00
#
_symmetry.space_group_name_H-M   'P 1'
#
loop_
_entity.id
_entity.type
_entity.pdbx_description
1 polymer ?
#
loop_
_entity_poly.entity_id
_entity_poly.type
_entity_poly.pdbx_seq_one_letter_code
_entity_poly.pdbx_strand_id
1 'polypeptide(L)'
;MTRKLTRRAVVGGLAGVAGLAAGTADAQADWPSRTITIFHGFPAGGPSDVVARLIADGLQKALGQPVIVEPRTGASGTTAAAFVARAAPDGYTLEVIPSGHASAAATFAHLPYRSIDDFTMITLASEYPYVMCTNAASGIKTVAELLDAARSRPAPLLYGTPGVGSGPHLAIELLSLKTKIKVQHVPFRGSEPATTELIAGRLDFMMDPPASLIGFIRSGKLNALAVSSSNHYFALPEVPPVNESVPGFDVRGWQGLIAPAGLPELIVRRLNTEVVRLLKEPTIAERLRAFGNDPAPSTPEEFRKRLAADIATWTTVADEIHFERI
;
A
#
# COMPACT_ATOMS: atom_id res chain seq x y z
N MET A 1 43.90 65.67 4.55
CA MET A 1 42.42 65.72 4.92
C MET A 1 41.94 64.32 5.24
N THR A 2 42.00 63.97 6.52
CA THR A 2 41.61 62.65 7.04
C THR A 2 40.20 62.72 7.65
N ARG A 3 39.24 62.06 7.06
CA ARG A 3 37.84 61.99 7.54
C ARG A 3 37.69 60.86 8.54
N LYS A 4 37.46 61.21 9.80
CA LYS A 4 37.17 60.28 10.92
C LYS A 4 35.77 59.67 10.72
N LEU A 5 35.64 58.35 10.57
CA LEU A 5 34.40 57.57 10.62
C LEU A 5 33.97 57.39 12.08
N THR A 6 32.77 57.83 12.41
CA THR A 6 32.18 57.81 13.75
C THR A 6 31.56 56.44 14.06
N ARG A 7 31.81 55.96 15.30
CA ARG A 7 31.43 54.66 15.89
C ARG A 7 29.91 54.41 16.12
N ARG A 8 29.01 55.02 15.38
CA ARG A 8 27.57 54.94 15.67
C ARG A 8 26.71 54.16 14.66
N ALA A 9 27.31 53.43 13.72
CA ALA A 9 26.57 52.73 12.64
C ALA A 9 26.60 51.20 12.72
N VAL A 10 27.00 50.55 13.84
CA VAL A 10 27.17 49.07 13.93
C VAL A 10 26.16 48.41 14.87
N VAL A 11 25.23 49.13 15.51
CA VAL A 11 24.29 48.51 16.48
C VAL A 11 22.90 48.21 15.89
N GLY A 12 22.61 48.58 14.63
CA GLY A 12 21.29 48.42 14.00
C GLY A 12 21.05 47.13 13.21
N GLY A 13 22.07 46.25 13.06
CA GLY A 13 22.00 45.11 12.12
C GLY A 13 21.69 43.72 12.71
N LEU A 14 21.62 43.57 14.03
CA LEU A 14 21.48 42.27 14.68
C LEU A 14 20.07 41.93 15.24
N ALA A 15 19.12 42.86 15.18
CA ALA A 15 17.76 42.66 15.69
C ALA A 15 16.77 42.07 14.68
N GLY A 16 17.14 41.92 13.40
CA GLY A 16 16.24 41.49 12.32
C GLY A 16 16.19 39.99 12.06
N VAL A 17 17.11 39.17 12.58
CA VAL A 17 17.21 37.74 12.28
C VAL A 17 16.56 36.85 13.36
N ALA A 18 16.34 37.38 14.57
CA ALA A 18 15.71 36.60 15.66
C ALA A 18 14.16 36.53 15.55
N GLY A 19 13.52 37.32 14.72
CA GLY A 19 12.05 37.36 14.58
C GLY A 19 11.44 36.28 13.69
N LEU A 20 12.22 35.67 12.77
CA LEU A 20 11.72 34.67 11.83
C LEU A 20 11.71 33.23 12.38
N ALA A 21 12.46 32.94 13.44
CA ALA A 21 12.49 31.63 14.06
C ALA A 21 11.37 31.41 15.13
N ALA A 22 10.81 32.49 15.68
CA ALA A 22 9.76 32.39 16.69
C ALA A 22 8.36 32.09 16.09
N GLY A 23 8.10 32.50 14.84
CA GLY A 23 6.79 32.30 14.19
C GLY A 23 6.49 30.86 13.77
N THR A 24 7.50 30.00 13.64
CA THR A 24 7.30 28.59 13.25
C THR A 24 7.02 27.66 14.42
N ALA A 25 7.47 28.00 15.62
CA ALA A 25 7.24 27.21 16.84
C ALA A 25 5.81 27.38 17.39
N ASP A 26 5.24 28.59 17.33
CA ASP A 26 3.87 28.86 17.77
C ASP A 26 2.83 28.22 16.82
N ALA A 27 3.05 28.23 15.51
CA ALA A 27 2.15 27.62 14.53
C ALA A 27 2.05 26.09 14.65
N GLN A 28 3.06 25.42 15.24
CA GLN A 28 3.06 23.98 15.50
C GLN A 28 2.35 23.60 16.79
N ALA A 29 2.27 24.52 17.77
CA ALA A 29 1.54 24.27 19.04
C ALA A 29 0.01 24.20 18.83
N ASP A 30 -0.52 24.88 17.81
CA ASP A 30 -1.96 24.94 17.50
C ASP A 30 -2.39 24.02 16.33
N TRP A 31 -1.51 23.11 15.86
CA TRP A 31 -1.88 22.15 14.82
C TRP A 31 -2.79 21.04 15.37
N PRO A 32 -3.90 20.69 14.66
CA PRO A 32 -4.45 21.31 13.45
C PRO A 32 -5.42 22.47 13.79
N SER A 33 -5.39 23.54 12.97
CA SER A 33 -6.29 24.69 13.10
C SER A 33 -7.30 24.82 11.94
N ARG A 34 -7.23 23.91 10.95
CA ARG A 34 -8.12 23.88 9.77
C ARG A 34 -8.33 22.44 9.29
N THR A 35 -9.16 22.27 8.28
CA THR A 35 -9.47 20.97 7.67
C THR A 35 -8.21 20.25 7.19
N ILE A 36 -8.09 18.96 7.53
CA ILE A 36 -7.10 18.03 6.99
C ILE A 36 -7.75 17.27 5.82
N THR A 37 -7.02 17.06 4.73
CA THR A 37 -7.48 16.26 3.60
C THR A 37 -6.63 15.00 3.47
N ILE A 38 -7.29 13.84 3.45
CA ILE A 38 -6.67 12.55 3.15
C ILE A 38 -7.00 12.18 1.71
N PHE A 39 -5.98 12.13 0.86
CA PHE A 39 -6.12 11.69 -0.53
C PHE A 39 -5.95 10.18 -0.65
N HIS A 40 -6.45 9.61 -1.74
CA HIS A 40 -6.12 8.27 -2.22
C HIS A 40 -6.25 8.19 -3.74
N GLY A 41 -5.52 7.26 -4.37
CA GLY A 41 -5.38 7.19 -5.82
C GLY A 41 -6.43 6.34 -6.55
N PHE A 42 -7.52 5.92 -5.90
CA PHE A 42 -8.48 4.92 -6.43
C PHE A 42 -9.93 5.42 -6.38
N PRO A 43 -10.87 4.76 -7.07
CA PRO A 43 -12.29 5.13 -6.98
C PRO A 43 -12.83 5.02 -5.55
N ALA A 44 -13.87 5.84 -5.26
CA ALA A 44 -14.59 5.79 -4.00
C ALA A 44 -15.24 4.41 -3.78
N GLY A 45 -15.34 3.97 -2.53
CA GLY A 45 -15.86 2.66 -2.13
C GLY A 45 -14.87 1.52 -2.23
N GLY A 46 -13.70 1.73 -2.82
CA GLY A 46 -12.62 0.74 -2.85
C GLY A 46 -11.86 0.63 -1.51
N PRO A 47 -10.93 -0.36 -1.40
CA PRO A 47 -10.22 -0.62 -0.14
C PRO A 47 -9.48 0.60 0.44
N SER A 48 -8.83 1.42 -0.40
CA SER A 48 -8.12 2.62 0.06
C SER A 48 -9.08 3.71 0.56
N ASP A 49 -10.26 3.87 -0.06
CA ASP A 49 -11.29 4.80 0.39
C ASP A 49 -11.85 4.39 1.75
N VAL A 50 -12.12 3.10 1.95
CA VAL A 50 -12.60 2.56 3.23
C VAL A 50 -11.60 2.84 4.35
N VAL A 51 -10.33 2.54 4.14
CA VAL A 51 -9.27 2.79 5.14
C VAL A 51 -9.10 4.29 5.38
N ALA A 52 -9.09 5.11 4.33
CA ALA A 52 -8.98 6.56 4.46
C ALA A 52 -10.13 7.15 5.27
N ARG A 53 -11.38 6.71 5.04
CA ARG A 53 -12.54 7.18 5.82
C ARG A 53 -12.51 6.72 7.27
N LEU A 54 -12.09 5.48 7.55
CA LEU A 54 -11.92 5.00 8.92
C LEU A 54 -10.89 5.86 9.68
N ILE A 55 -9.77 6.19 9.05
CA ILE A 55 -8.74 7.07 9.63
C ILE A 55 -9.28 8.49 9.78
N ALA A 56 -9.97 9.04 8.78
CA ALA A 56 -10.54 10.38 8.81
C ALA A 56 -11.54 10.56 9.96
N ASP A 57 -12.49 9.63 10.12
CA ASP A 57 -13.48 9.63 11.20
C ASP A 57 -12.81 9.61 12.59
N GLY A 58 -11.74 8.83 12.74
CA GLY A 58 -10.99 8.73 13.98
C GLY A 58 -10.17 9.99 14.29
N LEU A 59 -9.43 10.49 13.30
CA LEU A 59 -8.62 11.70 13.42
C LEU A 59 -9.50 12.94 13.69
N GLN A 60 -10.67 13.06 13.03
CA GLN A 60 -11.61 14.16 13.28
C GLN A 60 -12.02 14.22 14.74
N LYS A 61 -12.35 13.07 15.35
CA LYS A 61 -12.71 12.97 16.77
C LYS A 61 -11.54 13.30 17.70
N ALA A 62 -10.34 12.82 17.35
CA ALA A 62 -9.15 12.97 18.19
C ALA A 62 -8.54 14.37 18.13
N LEU A 63 -8.63 15.03 16.97
CA LEU A 63 -7.99 16.32 16.71
C LEU A 63 -8.95 17.52 16.81
N GLY A 64 -10.27 17.27 16.83
CA GLY A 64 -11.28 18.34 16.94
C GLY A 64 -11.40 19.22 15.69
N GLN A 65 -10.83 18.82 14.55
CA GLN A 65 -10.90 19.52 13.28
C GLN A 65 -11.48 18.61 12.20
N PRO A 66 -12.18 19.15 11.19
CA PRO A 66 -12.69 18.34 10.08
C PRO A 66 -11.56 17.60 9.36
N VAL A 67 -11.80 16.31 9.06
CA VAL A 67 -10.91 15.48 8.23
C VAL A 67 -11.73 14.92 7.09
N ILE A 68 -11.40 15.30 5.86
CA ILE A 68 -12.13 14.90 4.65
C ILE A 68 -11.32 13.92 3.82
N VAL A 69 -12.00 13.11 3.01
CA VAL A 69 -11.36 12.15 2.11
C VAL A 69 -11.68 12.53 0.66
N GLU A 70 -10.65 12.66 -0.16
CA GLU A 70 -10.77 13.01 -1.57
C GLU A 70 -10.08 11.97 -2.47
N PRO A 71 -10.81 11.33 -3.42
CA PRO A 71 -10.20 10.49 -4.43
C PRO A 71 -9.50 11.34 -5.50
N ARG A 72 -8.26 10.97 -5.84
CA ARG A 72 -7.51 11.54 -6.97
C ARG A 72 -7.00 10.42 -7.85
N THR A 73 -7.91 9.88 -8.64
CA THR A 73 -7.68 8.67 -9.44
C THR A 73 -6.74 8.92 -10.62
N GLY A 74 -6.06 7.85 -11.06
CA GLY A 74 -5.24 7.83 -12.27
C GLY A 74 -3.92 7.09 -12.11
N ALA A 75 -3.47 6.49 -13.21
CA ALA A 75 -2.17 5.81 -13.35
C ALA A 75 -1.83 4.92 -12.15
N SER A 76 -2.73 4.00 -11.76
CA SER A 76 -2.56 3.08 -10.62
C SER A 76 -2.26 3.76 -9.27
N GLY A 77 -2.80 4.99 -9.07
CA GLY A 77 -2.60 5.77 -7.84
C GLY A 77 -1.44 6.76 -7.88
N THR A 78 -0.57 6.70 -8.89
CA THR A 78 0.61 7.57 -8.98
C THR A 78 0.23 9.05 -9.14
N THR A 79 -0.96 9.36 -9.66
CA THR A 79 -1.48 10.74 -9.77
C THR A 79 -1.69 11.38 -8.39
N ALA A 80 -2.26 10.66 -7.42
CA ALA A 80 -2.43 11.13 -6.05
C ALA A 80 -1.07 11.30 -5.38
N ALA A 81 -0.20 10.29 -5.46
CA ALA A 81 1.13 10.33 -4.88
C ALA A 81 1.97 11.50 -5.42
N ALA A 82 1.93 11.76 -6.73
CA ALA A 82 2.63 12.91 -7.32
C ALA A 82 2.09 14.27 -6.84
N PHE A 83 0.80 14.35 -6.56
CA PHE A 83 0.21 15.56 -5.98
C PHE A 83 0.67 15.76 -4.54
N VAL A 84 0.59 14.71 -3.71
CA VAL A 84 0.97 14.76 -2.29
C VAL A 84 2.47 15.01 -2.13
N ALA A 85 3.33 14.40 -2.94
CA ALA A 85 4.77 14.63 -2.91
C ALA A 85 5.18 16.11 -3.07
N ARG A 86 4.32 16.92 -3.72
CA ARG A 86 4.57 18.36 -3.97
C ARG A 86 3.83 19.30 -3.04
N ALA A 87 3.00 18.75 -2.16
CA ALA A 87 2.23 19.55 -1.20
C ALA A 87 3.11 20.06 -0.06
N ALA A 88 2.63 21.08 0.65
CA ALA A 88 3.33 21.60 1.82
C ALA A 88 3.39 20.56 2.94
N PRO A 89 4.55 20.39 3.61
CA PRO A 89 4.71 19.43 4.71
C PRO A 89 4.20 20.02 6.04
N ASP A 90 2.95 20.43 6.08
CA ASP A 90 2.31 21.13 7.21
C ASP A 90 1.26 20.28 7.95
N GLY A 91 1.07 19.03 7.50
CA GLY A 91 0.15 18.06 8.11
C GLY A 91 -1.32 18.18 7.67
N TYR A 92 -1.65 19.04 6.72
CA TYR A 92 -3.01 19.20 6.21
C TYR A 92 -3.28 18.42 4.93
N THR A 93 -2.23 17.90 4.29
CA THR A 93 -2.31 17.02 3.11
C THR A 93 -1.71 15.67 3.46
N LEU A 94 -2.53 14.64 3.47
CA LEU A 94 -2.13 13.25 3.76
C LEU A 94 -2.59 12.36 2.61
N GLU A 95 -2.05 11.14 2.53
CA GLU A 95 -2.50 10.13 1.56
C GLU A 95 -2.55 8.74 2.19
N VAL A 96 -3.59 7.98 1.86
CA VAL A 96 -3.62 6.53 2.05
C VAL A 96 -3.16 5.86 0.76
N ILE A 97 -1.98 5.24 0.82
CA ILE A 97 -1.39 4.48 -0.28
C ILE A 97 -1.56 2.97 -0.07
N PRO A 98 -1.82 2.18 -1.12
CA PRO A 98 -1.75 0.72 -1.07
C PRO A 98 -0.32 0.23 -1.37
N SER A 99 -0.08 -1.08 -1.15
CA SER A 99 1.17 -1.77 -1.53
C SER A 99 1.54 -1.64 -3.02
N GLY A 100 0.58 -1.28 -3.87
CA GLY A 100 0.82 -0.90 -5.26
C GLY A 100 1.80 0.26 -5.45
N HIS A 101 1.99 1.10 -4.43
CA HIS A 101 3.02 2.14 -4.43
C HIS A 101 4.44 1.55 -4.50
N ALA A 102 4.68 0.42 -3.83
CA ALA A 102 5.97 -0.30 -3.92
C ALA A 102 6.15 -0.98 -5.28
N SER A 103 5.10 -1.62 -5.81
CA SER A 103 5.19 -2.26 -7.13
C SER A 103 5.35 -1.23 -8.25
N ALA A 104 4.72 -0.06 -8.16
CA ALA A 104 4.92 1.02 -9.12
C ALA A 104 6.39 1.48 -9.18
N ALA A 105 7.08 1.55 -8.05
CA ALA A 105 8.51 1.89 -8.02
C ALA A 105 9.39 0.90 -8.80
N ALA A 106 8.98 -0.36 -8.90
CA ALA A 106 9.70 -1.40 -9.63
C ALA A 106 9.29 -1.51 -11.12
N THR A 107 8.04 -1.16 -11.45
CA THR A 107 7.45 -1.45 -12.77
C THR A 107 7.27 -0.26 -13.68
N PHE A 108 7.30 0.98 -13.14
CA PHE A 108 7.27 2.18 -13.98
C PHE A 108 8.69 2.59 -14.40
N ALA A 109 8.85 2.94 -15.67
CA ALA A 109 10.11 3.48 -16.20
C ALA A 109 10.41 4.86 -15.59
N HIS A 110 9.38 5.67 -15.39
CA HIS A 110 9.48 7.01 -14.83
C HIS A 110 8.33 7.31 -13.88
N LEU A 111 8.65 7.50 -12.59
CA LEU A 111 7.72 8.06 -11.62
C LEU A 111 8.01 9.56 -11.42
N PRO A 112 6.98 10.41 -11.29
CA PRO A 112 7.18 11.85 -11.06
C PRO A 112 7.51 12.18 -9.59
N TYR A 113 7.94 11.18 -8.80
CA TYR A 113 8.34 11.26 -7.39
C TYR A 113 9.28 10.09 -7.03
N ARG A 114 10.02 10.25 -5.95
CA ARG A 114 10.80 9.17 -5.31
C ARG A 114 9.93 8.51 -4.25
N SER A 115 9.63 7.25 -4.42
CA SER A 115 8.62 6.50 -3.64
C SER A 115 8.85 6.46 -2.13
N ILE A 116 10.06 6.75 -1.66
CA ILE A 116 10.41 6.80 -0.24
C ILE A 116 10.73 8.23 0.20
N ASP A 117 11.61 8.94 -0.56
CA ASP A 117 12.25 10.15 -0.07
C ASP A 117 11.40 11.40 -0.22
N ASP A 118 10.41 11.40 -1.11
CA ASP A 118 9.48 12.52 -1.26
C ASP A 118 8.28 12.43 -0.31
N PHE A 119 8.31 11.44 0.64
CA PHE A 119 7.23 11.21 1.61
C PHE A 119 7.75 11.03 3.04
N THR A 120 6.92 11.43 3.99
CA THR A 120 7.02 11.10 5.40
C THR A 120 6.05 9.97 5.70
N MET A 121 6.55 8.82 6.15
CA MET A 121 5.73 7.70 6.59
C MET A 121 5.07 8.02 7.93
N ILE A 122 3.78 7.72 8.09
CA ILE A 122 3.06 7.89 9.36
C ILE A 122 2.85 6.54 10.03
N THR A 123 2.14 5.61 9.38
CA THR A 123 1.91 4.26 9.88
C THR A 123 1.38 3.35 8.78
N LEU A 124 1.66 2.06 8.84
CA LEU A 124 0.79 1.08 8.21
C LEU A 124 -0.58 1.12 8.89
N ALA A 125 -1.63 0.90 8.14
CA ALA A 125 -2.99 0.93 8.65
C ALA A 125 -3.61 -0.48 8.64
N SER A 126 -3.43 -1.20 7.55
CA SER A 126 -3.97 -2.56 7.38
C SER A 126 -3.11 -3.40 6.46
N GLU A 127 -3.23 -4.72 6.61
CA GLU A 127 -2.64 -5.71 5.70
C GLU A 127 -3.63 -6.82 5.36
N TYR A 128 -3.35 -7.54 4.28
CA TYR A 128 -4.12 -8.69 3.82
C TYR A 128 -3.24 -9.61 2.96
N PRO A 129 -3.44 -10.95 3.01
CA PRO A 129 -2.80 -11.84 2.05
C PRO A 129 -3.51 -11.76 0.70
N TYR A 130 -2.85 -12.15 -0.38
CA TYR A 130 -3.55 -12.61 -1.57
C TYR A 130 -4.01 -14.05 -1.36
N VAL A 131 -5.14 -14.41 -1.95
CA VAL A 131 -5.64 -15.79 -1.95
C VAL A 131 -5.35 -16.41 -3.32
N MET A 132 -4.65 -17.53 -3.33
CA MET A 132 -4.42 -18.33 -4.53
C MET A 132 -5.62 -19.22 -4.79
N CYS A 133 -6.23 -19.10 -5.96
CA CYS A 133 -7.45 -19.83 -6.32
C CYS A 133 -7.33 -20.50 -7.69
N THR A 134 -8.06 -21.62 -7.82
CA THR A 134 -8.36 -22.29 -9.08
C THR A 134 -9.88 -22.39 -9.27
N ASN A 135 -10.32 -22.70 -10.50
CA ASN A 135 -11.70 -23.08 -10.74
C ASN A 135 -12.03 -24.38 -9.97
N ALA A 136 -13.20 -24.45 -9.33
CA ALA A 136 -13.62 -25.64 -8.59
C ALA A 136 -13.68 -26.91 -9.45
N ALA A 137 -14.02 -26.78 -10.74
CA ALA A 137 -14.07 -27.90 -11.69
C ALA A 137 -12.69 -28.37 -12.18
N SER A 138 -11.61 -27.65 -11.88
CA SER A 138 -10.23 -28.02 -12.29
C SER A 138 -9.74 -29.31 -11.63
N GLY A 139 -10.30 -29.66 -10.48
CA GLY A 139 -9.83 -30.76 -9.64
C GLY A 139 -8.59 -30.43 -8.79
N ILE A 140 -7.94 -29.26 -9.03
CA ILE A 140 -6.74 -28.82 -8.29
C ILE A 140 -7.21 -28.16 -6.97
N LYS A 141 -6.74 -28.69 -5.84
CA LYS A 141 -7.16 -28.26 -4.49
C LYS A 141 -6.00 -27.83 -3.59
N THR A 142 -4.76 -28.06 -4.02
CA THR A 142 -3.55 -27.75 -3.25
C THR A 142 -2.51 -27.04 -4.11
N VAL A 143 -1.58 -26.33 -3.47
CA VAL A 143 -0.42 -25.74 -4.16
C VAL A 143 0.44 -26.82 -4.80
N ALA A 144 0.65 -27.97 -4.12
CA ALA A 144 1.42 -29.07 -4.66
C ALA A 144 0.82 -29.59 -5.98
N GLU A 145 -0.49 -29.85 -6.03
CA GLU A 145 -1.20 -30.26 -7.25
C GLU A 145 -1.08 -29.22 -8.37
N LEU A 146 -1.13 -27.92 -8.07
CA LEU A 146 -0.92 -26.84 -9.04
C LEU A 146 0.51 -26.88 -9.62
N LEU A 147 1.51 -27.06 -8.76
CA LEU A 147 2.91 -27.14 -9.18
C LEU A 147 3.18 -28.39 -10.03
N ASP A 148 2.56 -29.51 -9.68
CA ASP A 148 2.68 -30.76 -10.44
C ASP A 148 1.98 -30.66 -11.80
N ALA A 149 0.81 -30.02 -11.86
CA ALA A 149 0.12 -29.71 -13.11
C ALA A 149 0.97 -28.82 -14.01
N ALA A 150 1.64 -27.80 -13.42
CA ALA A 150 2.55 -26.92 -14.18
C ALA A 150 3.77 -27.66 -14.75
N ARG A 151 4.33 -28.61 -14.02
CA ARG A 151 5.50 -29.40 -14.43
C ARG A 151 5.18 -30.47 -15.48
N SER A 152 3.97 -31.04 -15.41
CA SER A 152 3.52 -32.09 -16.33
C SER A 152 3.06 -31.60 -17.69
N ARG A 153 2.79 -30.29 -17.85
CA ARG A 153 2.31 -29.66 -19.09
C ARG A 153 3.47 -29.09 -19.92
N PRO A 154 3.45 -29.26 -21.27
CA PRO A 154 4.36 -28.53 -22.16
C PRO A 154 4.08 -27.02 -22.17
N ALA A 155 2.79 -26.63 -22.12
CA ALA A 155 2.34 -25.25 -22.14
C ALA A 155 2.38 -24.62 -20.73
N PRO A 156 2.67 -23.31 -20.60
CA PRO A 156 2.62 -22.63 -19.34
C PRO A 156 1.19 -22.58 -18.76
N LEU A 157 1.06 -22.48 -17.43
CA LEU A 157 -0.22 -22.22 -16.77
C LEU A 157 -0.63 -20.76 -17.02
N LEU A 158 -1.86 -20.55 -17.46
CA LEU A 158 -2.43 -19.21 -17.64
C LEU A 158 -2.90 -18.66 -16.29
N TYR A 159 -2.44 -17.47 -15.92
CA TYR A 159 -2.92 -16.81 -14.72
C TYR A 159 -3.45 -15.41 -14.98
N GLY A 160 -4.53 -15.05 -14.30
CA GLY A 160 -5.16 -13.73 -14.39
C GLY A 160 -4.72 -12.80 -13.27
N THR A 161 -4.66 -11.49 -13.56
CA THR A 161 -4.42 -10.46 -12.56
C THR A 161 -5.22 -9.19 -12.87
N PRO A 162 -5.42 -8.28 -11.88
CA PRO A 162 -6.09 -7.01 -12.11
C PRO A 162 -5.31 -6.02 -12.97
N GLY A 163 -4.10 -6.38 -13.41
CA GLY A 163 -3.31 -5.53 -14.31
C GLY A 163 -1.81 -5.81 -14.27
N VAL A 164 -1.14 -5.34 -15.30
CA VAL A 164 0.33 -5.40 -15.42
C VAL A 164 0.98 -4.61 -14.28
N GLY A 165 2.03 -5.16 -13.65
CA GLY A 165 2.75 -4.52 -12.54
C GLY A 165 1.98 -4.46 -11.23
N SER A 166 0.77 -5.08 -11.14
CA SER A 166 0.03 -5.16 -9.88
C SER A 166 0.72 -6.07 -8.87
N GLY A 167 0.40 -5.92 -7.57
CA GLY A 167 0.92 -6.81 -6.53
C GLY A 167 0.62 -8.29 -6.79
N PRO A 168 -0.61 -8.69 -7.17
CA PRO A 168 -0.92 -10.05 -7.63
C PRO A 168 -0.06 -10.55 -8.78
N HIS A 169 0.23 -9.71 -9.79
CA HIS A 169 1.12 -10.06 -10.88
C HIS A 169 2.51 -10.43 -10.37
N LEU A 170 3.15 -9.52 -9.64
CA LEU A 170 4.50 -9.73 -9.13
C LEU A 170 4.57 -10.88 -8.11
N ALA A 171 3.50 -11.13 -7.34
CA ALA A 171 3.42 -12.24 -6.40
C ALA A 171 3.43 -13.60 -7.14
N ILE A 172 2.71 -13.71 -8.26
CA ILE A 172 2.71 -14.95 -9.07
C ILE A 172 4.05 -15.14 -9.78
N GLU A 173 4.65 -14.06 -10.29
CA GLU A 173 5.99 -14.12 -10.88
C GLU A 173 7.05 -14.53 -9.83
N LEU A 174 6.99 -14.01 -8.62
CA LEU A 174 7.84 -14.45 -7.51
C LEU A 174 7.64 -15.96 -7.20
N LEU A 175 6.39 -16.45 -7.24
CA LEU A 175 6.09 -17.87 -7.10
C LEU A 175 6.75 -18.68 -8.22
N SER A 176 6.61 -18.23 -9.46
CA SER A 176 7.21 -18.84 -10.65
C SER A 176 8.74 -18.94 -10.53
N LEU A 177 9.41 -17.85 -10.14
CA LEU A 177 10.85 -17.81 -9.91
C LEU A 177 11.30 -18.79 -8.83
N LYS A 178 10.59 -18.82 -7.67
CA LYS A 178 10.92 -19.73 -6.55
C LYS A 178 10.70 -21.19 -6.88
N THR A 179 9.67 -21.52 -7.66
CA THR A 179 9.26 -22.92 -7.96
C THR A 179 9.71 -23.42 -9.32
N LYS A 180 10.23 -22.52 -10.16
CA LYS A 180 10.67 -22.78 -11.55
C LYS A 180 9.57 -23.37 -12.44
N ILE A 181 8.30 -23.08 -12.16
CA ILE A 181 7.18 -23.42 -13.04
C ILE A 181 7.05 -22.41 -14.18
N LYS A 182 6.49 -22.84 -15.29
CA LYS A 182 6.17 -21.96 -16.40
C LYS A 182 4.77 -21.40 -16.26
N VAL A 183 4.63 -20.09 -16.22
CA VAL A 183 3.36 -19.37 -16.17
C VAL A 183 3.27 -18.36 -17.30
N GLN A 184 2.05 -17.99 -17.69
CA GLN A 184 1.81 -16.95 -18.68
C GLN A 184 0.76 -15.99 -18.17
N HIS A 185 1.12 -14.72 -18.11
CA HIS A 185 0.26 -13.65 -17.62
C HIS A 185 -0.84 -13.29 -18.62
N VAL A 186 -2.07 -13.17 -18.11
CA VAL A 186 -3.23 -12.63 -18.81
C VAL A 186 -3.75 -11.42 -18.02
N PRO A 187 -3.43 -10.18 -18.42
CA PRO A 187 -3.83 -8.98 -17.70
C PRO A 187 -5.28 -8.61 -17.96
N PHE A 188 -5.97 -8.16 -16.92
CA PHE A 188 -7.34 -7.64 -16.97
C PHE A 188 -7.39 -6.20 -16.44
N ARG A 189 -8.53 -5.53 -16.65
CA ARG A 189 -8.79 -4.19 -16.09
C ARG A 189 -9.53 -4.32 -14.75
N GLY A 190 -8.87 -4.96 -13.76
CA GLY A 190 -9.40 -5.18 -12.42
C GLY A 190 -9.63 -6.67 -12.10
N SER A 191 -9.93 -6.93 -10.83
CA SER A 191 -10.10 -8.30 -10.27
C SER A 191 -11.35 -9.00 -10.80
N GLU A 192 -12.45 -8.27 -10.97
CA GLU A 192 -13.76 -8.86 -11.34
C GLU A 192 -13.73 -9.58 -12.70
N PRO A 193 -13.23 -8.97 -13.81
CA PRO A 193 -13.14 -9.67 -15.09
C PRO A 193 -12.17 -10.86 -15.03
N ALA A 194 -11.04 -10.76 -14.30
CA ALA A 194 -10.11 -11.89 -14.13
C ALA A 194 -10.78 -13.06 -13.39
N THR A 195 -11.52 -12.77 -12.31
CA THR A 195 -12.26 -13.78 -11.55
C THR A 195 -13.33 -14.47 -12.40
N THR A 196 -14.02 -13.72 -13.26
CA THR A 196 -15.01 -14.27 -14.19
C THR A 196 -14.36 -15.27 -15.16
N GLU A 197 -13.20 -14.93 -15.71
CA GLU A 197 -12.45 -15.81 -16.61
C GLU A 197 -11.94 -17.08 -15.89
N LEU A 198 -11.52 -16.94 -14.63
CA LEU A 198 -11.13 -18.10 -13.81
C LEU A 198 -12.33 -19.03 -13.56
N ILE A 199 -13.49 -18.50 -13.18
CA ILE A 199 -14.71 -19.29 -12.97
C ILE A 199 -15.17 -19.97 -14.25
N ALA A 200 -14.95 -19.33 -15.40
CA ALA A 200 -15.26 -19.90 -16.71
C ALA A 200 -14.23 -20.97 -17.18
N GLY A 201 -13.16 -21.22 -16.43
CA GLY A 201 -12.12 -22.21 -16.77
C GLY A 201 -11.19 -21.76 -17.90
N ARG A 202 -11.14 -20.47 -18.22
CA ARG A 202 -10.22 -19.90 -19.23
C ARG A 202 -8.87 -19.49 -18.67
N LEU A 203 -8.74 -19.49 -17.34
CA LEU A 203 -7.48 -19.35 -16.60
C LEU A 203 -7.26 -20.59 -15.76
N ASP A 204 -6.01 -20.96 -15.53
CA ASP A 204 -5.66 -22.09 -14.67
C ASP A 204 -5.73 -21.68 -13.19
N PHE A 205 -5.22 -20.51 -12.84
CA PHE A 205 -5.23 -20.00 -11.46
C PHE A 205 -5.14 -18.48 -11.41
N MET A 206 -5.30 -17.90 -10.23
CA MET A 206 -4.99 -16.51 -9.93
C MET A 206 -4.61 -16.33 -8.46
N MET A 207 -3.96 -15.23 -8.13
CA MET A 207 -3.85 -14.66 -6.79
C MET A 207 -4.52 -13.29 -6.78
N ASP A 208 -5.32 -13.01 -5.76
CA ASP A 208 -5.97 -11.69 -5.66
C ASP A 208 -6.35 -11.36 -4.20
N PRO A 209 -6.65 -10.08 -3.87
CA PRO A 209 -7.16 -9.74 -2.56
C PRO A 209 -8.40 -10.54 -2.16
N PRO A 210 -8.54 -10.91 -0.87
CA PRO A 210 -9.67 -11.73 -0.40
C PRO A 210 -11.04 -11.14 -0.74
N ALA A 211 -11.18 -9.82 -0.73
CA ALA A 211 -12.43 -9.14 -1.01
C ALA A 211 -13.03 -9.49 -2.38
N SER A 212 -12.19 -9.79 -3.38
CA SER A 212 -12.63 -10.17 -4.74
C SER A 212 -12.96 -11.65 -4.88
N LEU A 213 -12.49 -12.51 -3.99
CA LEU A 213 -12.55 -13.97 -4.15
C LEU A 213 -13.40 -14.70 -3.11
N ILE A 214 -13.49 -14.18 -1.88
CA ILE A 214 -14.06 -14.92 -0.73
C ILE A 214 -15.53 -15.33 -0.95
N GLY A 215 -16.32 -14.52 -1.63
CA GLY A 215 -17.70 -14.85 -1.98
C GLY A 215 -17.80 -16.05 -2.91
N PHE A 216 -16.90 -16.16 -3.88
CA PHE A 216 -16.86 -17.28 -4.83
C PHE A 216 -16.27 -18.55 -4.20
N ILE A 217 -15.33 -18.40 -3.28
CA ILE A 217 -14.79 -19.52 -2.49
C ILE A 217 -15.91 -20.12 -1.62
N ARG A 218 -16.61 -19.27 -0.86
CA ARG A 218 -17.72 -19.70 0.03
C ARG A 218 -18.89 -20.31 -0.73
N SER A 219 -19.14 -19.88 -1.97
CA SER A 219 -20.17 -20.48 -2.84
C SER A 219 -19.70 -21.72 -3.60
N GLY A 220 -18.47 -22.20 -3.39
CA GLY A 220 -17.91 -23.39 -4.03
C GLY A 220 -17.62 -23.25 -5.53
N LYS A 221 -17.54 -22.03 -6.06
CA LYS A 221 -17.18 -21.78 -7.47
C LYS A 221 -15.65 -21.77 -7.66
N LEU A 222 -14.89 -21.44 -6.63
CA LEU A 222 -13.43 -21.44 -6.63
C LEU A 222 -12.91 -22.31 -5.49
N ASN A 223 -11.79 -23.01 -5.74
CA ASN A 223 -10.98 -23.65 -4.70
C ASN A 223 -9.92 -22.64 -4.23
N ALA A 224 -9.87 -22.34 -2.93
CA ALA A 224 -8.75 -21.64 -2.33
C ALA A 224 -7.64 -22.65 -2.04
N LEU A 225 -6.48 -22.47 -2.68
CA LEU A 225 -5.34 -23.37 -2.51
C LEU A 225 -4.44 -22.97 -1.35
N ALA A 226 -4.20 -21.67 -1.22
CA ALA A 226 -3.34 -21.11 -0.18
C ALA A 226 -3.54 -19.60 -0.03
N VAL A 227 -3.06 -19.05 1.09
CA VAL A 227 -2.89 -17.61 1.31
C VAL A 227 -1.41 -17.22 1.19
N SER A 228 -1.13 -16.06 0.62
CA SER A 228 0.24 -15.63 0.32
C SER A 228 1.04 -15.17 1.54
N SER A 229 0.39 -14.99 2.69
CA SER A 229 1.05 -14.66 3.98
C SER A 229 1.73 -15.89 4.57
N SER A 230 2.72 -15.68 5.44
CA SER A 230 3.38 -16.75 6.21
C SER A 230 2.50 -17.35 7.30
N ASN A 231 1.39 -16.69 7.66
CA ASN A 231 0.45 -17.12 8.68
C ASN A 231 -0.93 -17.40 8.07
N HIS A 232 -1.75 -18.20 8.74
CA HIS A 232 -3.15 -18.40 8.39
C HIS A 232 -3.92 -17.08 8.40
N TYR A 233 -4.92 -17.01 7.53
CA TYR A 233 -5.75 -15.82 7.39
C TYR A 233 -7.08 -16.00 8.14
N PHE A 234 -7.45 -15.00 8.94
CA PHE A 234 -8.62 -15.07 9.82
C PHE A 234 -9.95 -15.40 9.11
N ALA A 235 -10.12 -14.95 7.85
CA ALA A 235 -11.37 -15.16 7.10
C ALA A 235 -11.44 -16.49 6.33
N LEU A 236 -10.31 -17.21 6.24
CA LEU A 236 -10.14 -18.53 5.62
C LEU A 236 -9.14 -19.35 6.45
N PRO A 237 -9.47 -19.66 7.72
CA PRO A 237 -8.53 -20.30 8.64
C PRO A 237 -8.13 -21.73 8.22
N GLU A 238 -8.96 -22.37 7.39
CA GLU A 238 -8.71 -23.71 6.83
C GLU A 238 -7.74 -23.69 5.63
N VAL A 239 -7.49 -22.51 5.05
CA VAL A 239 -6.61 -22.37 3.86
C VAL A 239 -5.17 -22.20 4.32
N PRO A 240 -4.24 -23.09 3.91
CA PRO A 240 -2.86 -23.05 4.37
C PRO A 240 -2.08 -21.87 3.77
N PRO A 241 -1.02 -21.40 4.41
CA PRO A 241 -0.04 -20.49 3.83
C PRO A 241 0.71 -21.12 2.64
N VAL A 242 0.99 -20.33 1.59
CA VAL A 242 1.88 -20.75 0.47
C VAL A 242 3.25 -21.18 1.00
N ASN A 243 3.72 -20.57 2.08
CA ASN A 243 5.00 -20.85 2.73
C ASN A 243 5.16 -22.32 3.18
N GLU A 244 4.09 -23.05 3.45
CA GLU A 244 4.13 -24.48 3.77
C GLU A 244 4.58 -25.32 2.57
N SER A 245 4.23 -24.92 1.36
CA SER A 245 4.61 -25.60 0.11
C SER A 245 5.84 -24.95 -0.54
N VAL A 246 6.05 -23.65 -0.34
CA VAL A 246 7.13 -22.86 -0.94
C VAL A 246 7.82 -22.04 0.16
N PRO A 247 8.83 -22.62 0.84
CA PRO A 247 9.50 -21.97 1.96
C PRO A 247 10.02 -20.57 1.63
N GLY A 248 9.80 -19.62 2.56
CA GLY A 248 10.19 -18.24 2.42
C GLY A 248 9.29 -17.42 1.47
N PHE A 249 8.09 -17.92 1.14
CA PHE A 249 7.09 -17.11 0.45
C PHE A 249 6.22 -16.38 1.49
N ASP A 250 6.33 -15.08 1.56
CA ASP A 250 5.46 -14.21 2.39
C ASP A 250 5.24 -12.89 1.66
N VAL A 251 4.07 -12.77 1.06
CA VAL A 251 3.66 -11.58 0.30
C VAL A 251 2.32 -11.11 0.82
N ARG A 252 2.25 -9.82 1.15
CA ARG A 252 1.02 -9.21 1.66
C ARG A 252 0.76 -7.89 0.96
N GLY A 253 -0.51 -7.67 0.59
CA GLY A 253 -0.99 -6.34 0.33
C GLY A 253 -1.13 -5.59 1.64
N TRP A 254 -0.95 -4.28 1.60
CA TRP A 254 -1.10 -3.40 2.74
C TRP A 254 -1.61 -2.03 2.31
N GLN A 255 -2.04 -1.25 3.30
CA GLN A 255 -2.35 0.15 3.15
C GLN A 255 -1.69 0.94 4.27
N GLY A 256 -1.20 2.12 3.94
CA GLY A 256 -0.51 2.97 4.90
C GLY A 256 -0.80 4.44 4.68
N LEU A 257 -0.67 5.21 5.76
CA LEU A 257 -0.84 6.66 5.78
C LEU A 257 0.53 7.33 5.61
N ILE A 258 0.61 8.25 4.66
CA ILE A 258 1.81 9.05 4.37
C ILE A 258 1.47 10.55 4.30
N ALA A 259 2.50 11.37 4.33
CA ALA A 259 2.47 12.82 4.13
C ALA A 259 3.61 13.27 3.21
N PRO A 260 3.64 14.52 2.73
CA PRO A 260 4.81 15.08 2.04
C PRO A 260 6.08 14.99 2.89
N ALA A 261 7.23 14.86 2.22
CA ALA A 261 8.53 14.80 2.90
C ALA A 261 8.81 16.06 3.73
N GLY A 262 9.44 15.88 4.88
CA GLY A 262 9.81 17.00 5.76
C GLY A 262 8.70 17.44 6.71
N LEU A 263 7.65 16.62 6.91
CA LEU A 263 6.63 16.90 7.92
C LEU A 263 7.29 17.02 9.31
N PRO A 264 6.97 18.08 10.11
CA PRO A 264 7.51 18.25 11.45
C PRO A 264 7.27 17.04 12.35
N GLU A 265 8.30 16.63 13.09
CA GLU A 265 8.26 15.40 13.90
C GLU A 265 7.13 15.37 14.94
N LEU A 266 6.76 16.51 15.52
CA LEU A 266 5.63 16.62 16.44
C LEU A 266 4.31 16.23 15.78
N ILE A 267 4.10 16.63 14.53
CA ILE A 267 2.91 16.30 13.75
C ILE A 267 2.92 14.81 13.39
N VAL A 268 4.09 14.27 12.95
CA VAL A 268 4.26 12.84 12.67
C VAL A 268 3.87 12.00 13.90
N ARG A 269 4.44 12.33 15.06
CA ARG A 269 4.16 11.61 16.32
C ARG A 269 2.68 11.70 16.70
N ARG A 270 2.07 12.88 16.56
CA ARG A 270 0.65 13.07 16.87
C ARG A 270 -0.23 12.22 15.97
N LEU A 271 -0.03 12.29 14.64
CA LEU A 271 -0.76 11.48 13.68
C LEU A 271 -0.56 9.99 13.92
N ASN A 272 0.69 9.53 14.08
CA ASN A 272 0.98 8.12 14.37
C ASN A 272 0.26 7.65 15.64
N THR A 273 0.39 8.38 16.74
CA THR A 273 -0.23 8.03 18.03
C THR A 273 -1.75 7.87 17.90
N GLU A 274 -2.43 8.83 17.26
CA GLU A 274 -3.89 8.79 17.14
C GLU A 274 -4.36 7.69 16.20
N VAL A 275 -3.68 7.47 15.06
CA VAL A 275 -4.05 6.41 14.12
C VAL A 275 -3.76 5.04 14.71
N VAL A 276 -2.61 4.84 15.36
CA VAL A 276 -2.30 3.56 16.04
C VAL A 276 -3.30 3.25 17.15
N ARG A 277 -3.72 4.26 17.93
CA ARG A 277 -4.76 4.10 18.95
C ARG A 277 -6.08 3.68 18.32
N LEU A 278 -6.50 4.38 17.27
CA LEU A 278 -7.72 4.08 16.51
C LEU A 278 -7.74 2.63 15.98
N LEU A 279 -6.65 2.21 15.34
CA LEU A 279 -6.55 0.87 14.73
C LEU A 279 -6.56 -0.26 15.76
N LYS A 280 -6.28 0.02 17.03
CA LYS A 280 -6.39 -0.95 18.15
C LYS A 280 -7.80 -1.02 18.73
N GLU A 281 -8.73 -0.15 18.35
CA GLU A 281 -10.11 -0.20 18.81
C GLU A 281 -10.83 -1.43 18.22
N PRO A 282 -11.49 -2.30 19.01
CA PRO A 282 -12.13 -3.52 18.51
C PRO A 282 -13.14 -3.25 17.40
N THR A 283 -13.94 -2.19 17.50
CA THR A 283 -14.92 -1.80 16.48
C THR A 283 -14.30 -1.42 15.15
N ILE A 284 -13.11 -0.83 15.15
CA ILE A 284 -12.37 -0.48 13.94
C ILE A 284 -11.72 -1.74 13.34
N ALA A 285 -11.15 -2.59 14.19
CA ALA A 285 -10.59 -3.88 13.75
C ALA A 285 -11.67 -4.75 13.09
N GLU A 286 -12.87 -4.84 13.67
CA GLU A 286 -14.00 -5.57 13.07
C GLU A 286 -14.43 -4.97 11.73
N ARG A 287 -14.49 -3.65 11.61
CA ARG A 287 -14.81 -2.97 10.33
C ARG A 287 -13.76 -3.27 9.27
N LEU A 288 -12.46 -3.21 9.60
CA LEU A 288 -11.40 -3.58 8.66
C LEU A 288 -11.50 -5.04 8.23
N ARG A 289 -11.74 -5.96 9.18
CA ARG A 289 -11.90 -7.40 8.90
C ARG A 289 -13.11 -7.71 8.04
N ALA A 290 -14.20 -6.94 8.16
CA ALA A 290 -15.35 -7.08 7.28
C ALA A 290 -15.00 -6.82 5.80
N PHE A 291 -13.96 -6.03 5.53
CA PHE A 291 -13.40 -5.80 4.18
C PHE A 291 -12.18 -6.68 3.86
N GLY A 292 -11.90 -7.70 4.67
CA GLY A 292 -10.78 -8.62 4.44
C GLY A 292 -9.41 -8.07 4.81
N ASN A 293 -9.34 -7.04 5.65
CA ASN A 293 -8.09 -6.44 6.09
C ASN A 293 -7.87 -6.68 7.60
N ASP A 294 -6.66 -7.03 7.99
CA ASP A 294 -6.26 -6.98 9.40
C ASP A 294 -5.66 -5.61 9.74
N PRO A 295 -5.95 -5.04 10.93
CA PRO A 295 -5.20 -3.89 11.41
C PRO A 295 -3.71 -4.21 11.51
N ALA A 296 -2.87 -3.32 10.98
CA ALA A 296 -1.41 -3.49 11.00
C ALA A 296 -0.71 -2.18 11.41
N PRO A 297 -1.04 -1.59 12.58
CA PRO A 297 -0.43 -0.35 13.02
C PRO A 297 1.08 -0.53 13.24
N SER A 298 1.86 0.44 12.79
CA SER A 298 3.31 0.44 12.88
C SER A 298 3.86 1.80 13.31
N THR A 299 5.13 1.82 13.68
CA THR A 299 5.91 3.06 13.73
C THR A 299 6.20 3.58 12.32
N PRO A 300 6.52 4.87 12.16
CA PRO A 300 6.96 5.44 10.88
C PRO A 300 8.21 4.72 10.31
N GLU A 301 9.14 4.32 11.18
CA GLU A 301 10.36 3.64 10.78
C GLU A 301 10.09 2.21 10.28
N GLU A 302 9.23 1.45 10.97
CA GLU A 302 8.81 0.12 10.53
C GLU A 302 8.11 0.17 9.17
N PHE A 303 7.24 1.18 8.96
CA PHE A 303 6.59 1.37 7.68
C PHE A 303 7.61 1.71 6.57
N ARG A 304 8.56 2.62 6.84
CA ARG A 304 9.63 2.94 5.89
C ARG A 304 10.47 1.70 5.51
N LYS A 305 10.84 0.89 6.50
CA LYS A 305 11.57 -0.37 6.28
C LYS A 305 10.76 -1.36 5.44
N ARG A 306 9.47 -1.50 5.74
CA ARG A 306 8.57 -2.37 4.96
C ARG A 306 8.48 -1.92 3.51
N LEU A 307 8.22 -0.65 3.26
CA LEU A 307 8.15 -0.10 1.90
C LEU A 307 9.46 -0.30 1.14
N ALA A 308 10.60 -0.04 1.78
CA ALA A 308 11.91 -0.24 1.15
C ALA A 308 12.18 -1.72 0.79
N ALA A 309 11.82 -2.64 1.70
CA ALA A 309 11.95 -4.08 1.46
C ALA A 309 11.05 -4.56 0.32
N ASP A 310 9.81 -4.09 0.26
CA ASP A 310 8.87 -4.44 -0.80
C ASP A 310 9.37 -3.90 -2.17
N ILE A 311 9.85 -2.65 -2.24
CA ILE A 311 10.43 -2.08 -3.46
C ILE A 311 11.64 -2.92 -3.92
N ALA A 312 12.55 -3.28 -3.02
CA ALA A 312 13.71 -4.12 -3.36
C ALA A 312 13.29 -5.49 -3.89
N THR A 313 12.32 -6.14 -3.24
CA THR A 313 11.78 -7.44 -3.67
C THR A 313 11.17 -7.34 -5.07
N TRP A 314 10.31 -6.36 -5.31
CA TRP A 314 9.64 -6.19 -6.59
C TRP A 314 10.59 -5.77 -7.71
N THR A 315 11.63 -4.98 -7.39
CA THR A 315 12.68 -4.64 -8.36
C THR A 315 13.45 -5.89 -8.77
N THR A 316 13.84 -6.74 -7.82
CA THR A 316 14.50 -8.02 -8.10
C THR A 316 13.61 -8.91 -8.98
N VAL A 317 12.33 -9.07 -8.63
CA VAL A 317 11.38 -9.86 -9.44
C VAL A 317 11.28 -9.30 -10.86
N ALA A 318 11.08 -8.00 -11.01
CA ALA A 318 10.94 -7.33 -12.30
C ALA A 318 12.19 -7.51 -13.17
N ASP A 319 13.38 -7.40 -12.58
CA ASP A 319 14.64 -7.58 -13.29
C ASP A 319 14.86 -9.05 -13.73
N GLU A 320 14.55 -10.03 -12.87
CA GLU A 320 14.70 -11.47 -13.17
C GLU A 320 13.74 -11.97 -14.25
N ILE A 321 12.51 -11.42 -14.31
CA ILE A 321 11.55 -11.75 -15.38
C ILE A 321 11.72 -10.89 -16.64
N HIS A 322 12.72 -10.01 -16.67
CA HIS A 322 12.94 -9.04 -17.76
C HIS A 322 11.69 -8.18 -18.04
N PHE A 323 11.06 -7.70 -16.96
CA PHE A 323 9.83 -6.92 -17.04
C PHE A 323 10.05 -5.65 -17.87
N GLU A 324 9.27 -5.48 -18.93
CA GLU A 324 9.27 -4.24 -19.71
C GLU A 324 8.57 -3.16 -18.90
N ARG A 325 9.34 -2.20 -18.38
CA ARG A 325 8.82 -1.12 -17.53
C ARG A 325 7.90 -0.21 -18.32
N ILE A 326 6.74 0.10 -17.72
CA ILE A 326 5.67 0.90 -18.30
C ILE A 326 5.80 2.40 -17.99
#